data_ba9f8a8ecca45e04c3c145b5a7acf360
#
_entry.id   ba9f8a8ecca45e04c3c145b5a7acf360
#
_cell.length_a   1.000
_cell.length_b   1.000
_cell.length_c   1.000
_cell.angle_alpha   90.00
_cell.angle_beta   90.00
_cell.angle_gamma   90.00
#
_symmetry.space_group_name_H-M   'P 1'
#
loop_
_entity.id
_entity.type
_entity.pdbx_description
1 polymer ?
#
loop_
_entity_poly.entity_id
_entity_poly.type
_entity_poly.pdbx_seq_one_letter_code
_entity_poly.pdbx_strand_id
1 'polypeptide(L)'
;MKVGLVLEGGAMRGLFTAGVLDVFLENNIDVTDIVGVSAGTLFGVNYVSKQPKRALRYNVNYINDKRYMSLKSWIKTGNLINKDFTYYKVPFQLDVFDNITFKESKTSFYATVTNIENGEAEFIKITDPYKQMETLRATSALPFISEIIEVDGKKYLDGGIANSIPIDFFEKKNYDKIIVILTRPISYRKKKSTSIQFKMFYKKYPHLVEKLENRYKDYNETVEKILELEKQGKVFVIRPSEDITVKRLEKDIEKLNHVYNLGVKDGKHIIENLKEYISYKGEK
;
A
#
# COMPACT_ATOMS: atom_id res chain seq x y z
N MET A 1 20.13 -10.24 10.93
CA MET A 1 18.72 -10.64 11.01
C MET A 1 17.95 -9.97 9.89
N LYS A 2 17.15 -10.71 9.15
CA LYS A 2 16.33 -10.20 8.03
C LYS A 2 14.91 -9.91 8.53
N VAL A 3 14.47 -8.65 8.41
CA VAL A 3 13.15 -8.21 8.82
C VAL A 3 12.36 -7.79 7.58
N GLY A 4 11.25 -8.46 7.30
CA GLY A 4 10.33 -8.13 6.22
C GLY A 4 9.16 -7.27 6.73
N LEU A 5 8.73 -6.28 5.94
CA LEU A 5 7.58 -5.43 6.26
C LEU A 5 6.56 -5.48 5.13
N VAL A 6 5.34 -5.90 5.45
CA VAL A 6 4.19 -5.95 4.53
C VAL A 6 3.27 -4.76 4.79
N LEU A 7 2.96 -4.00 3.74
CA LEU A 7 2.06 -2.84 3.80
C LEU A 7 0.79 -3.10 2.97
N GLU A 8 -0.32 -3.29 3.66
CA GLU A 8 -1.64 -3.50 3.00
C GLU A 8 -2.06 -2.28 2.17
N GLY A 9 -2.71 -2.53 1.04
CA GLY A 9 -3.39 -1.52 0.24
C GLY A 9 -4.69 -1.03 0.89
N GLY A 10 -4.97 0.27 0.84
CA GLY A 10 -6.15 0.78 1.53
C GLY A 10 -6.70 2.13 1.06
N ALA A 11 -6.18 2.71 -0.02
CA ALA A 11 -6.46 4.08 -0.42
C ALA A 11 -6.25 5.05 0.78
N MET A 12 -7.21 5.93 1.12
CA MET A 12 -7.03 6.88 2.23
C MET A 12 -6.92 6.24 3.61
N ARG A 13 -7.33 4.97 3.79
CA ARG A 13 -7.05 4.23 5.02
C ARG A 13 -5.56 3.97 5.24
N GLY A 14 -4.76 3.98 4.17
CA GLY A 14 -3.31 3.86 4.24
C GLY A 14 -2.61 4.98 5.03
N LEU A 15 -3.31 6.11 5.33
CA LEU A 15 -2.79 7.12 6.25
C LEU A 15 -2.56 6.56 7.66
N PHE A 16 -3.30 5.53 8.08
CA PHE A 16 -2.96 4.75 9.27
C PHE A 16 -1.55 4.16 9.17
N THR A 17 -1.26 3.49 8.06
CA THR A 17 0.08 2.94 7.79
C THR A 17 1.14 4.04 7.82
N ALA A 18 0.87 5.20 7.24
CA ALA A 18 1.80 6.35 7.28
C ALA A 18 2.09 6.81 8.71
N GLY A 19 1.06 6.88 9.57
CA GLY A 19 1.23 7.23 10.97
C GLY A 19 2.09 6.21 11.74
N VAL A 20 1.86 4.91 11.52
CA VAL A 20 2.68 3.83 12.12
C VAL A 20 4.14 3.93 11.65
N LEU A 21 4.36 4.14 10.34
CA LEU A 21 5.71 4.25 9.77
C LEU A 21 6.48 5.46 10.29
N ASP A 22 5.79 6.58 10.57
CA ASP A 22 6.43 7.73 11.18
C ASP A 22 6.88 7.44 12.63
N VAL A 23 6.10 6.64 13.39
CA VAL A 23 6.54 6.13 14.70
C VAL A 23 7.76 5.20 14.56
N PHE A 24 7.82 4.40 13.49
CA PHE A 24 9.00 3.58 13.23
C PHE A 24 10.24 4.45 12.98
N LEU A 25 10.11 5.53 12.22
CA LEU A 25 11.20 6.48 12.00
C LEU A 25 11.65 7.15 13.32
N GLU A 26 10.70 7.62 14.14
CA GLU A 26 10.99 8.23 15.45
C GLU A 26 11.73 7.28 16.39
N ASN A 27 11.53 5.96 16.25
CA ASN A 27 12.10 4.92 17.10
C ASN A 27 13.25 4.14 16.45
N ASN A 28 13.74 4.57 15.28
CA ASN A 28 14.82 3.91 14.54
C ASN A 28 14.56 2.41 14.29
N ILE A 29 13.32 2.06 13.96
CA ILE A 29 12.99 0.70 13.54
C ILE A 29 13.46 0.51 12.10
N ASP A 30 14.46 -0.33 11.91
CA ASP A 30 14.97 -0.67 10.58
C ASP A 30 14.41 -1.99 10.09
N VAL A 31 14.09 -2.06 8.80
CA VAL A 31 13.65 -3.28 8.12
C VAL A 31 14.52 -3.56 6.90
N THR A 32 14.68 -4.85 6.56
CA THR A 32 15.53 -5.26 5.43
C THR A 32 14.83 -5.04 4.09
N ASP A 33 13.59 -5.50 3.98
CA ASP A 33 12.80 -5.41 2.76
C ASP A 33 11.36 -5.01 3.09
N ILE A 34 10.77 -4.22 2.19
CA ILE A 34 9.36 -3.80 2.27
C ILE A 34 8.65 -4.25 1.00
N VAL A 35 7.47 -4.80 1.16
CA VAL A 35 6.53 -5.01 0.06
C VAL A 35 5.24 -4.27 0.34
N GLY A 36 4.85 -3.39 -0.57
CA GLY A 36 3.65 -2.56 -0.42
C GLY A 36 2.66 -2.78 -1.57
N VAL A 37 1.41 -2.43 -1.30
CA VAL A 37 0.31 -2.48 -2.28
C VAL A 37 -0.41 -1.14 -2.30
N SER A 38 -0.59 -0.55 -3.49
CA SER A 38 -1.42 0.67 -3.64
C SER A 38 -0.96 1.79 -2.68
N ALA A 39 -1.84 2.27 -1.81
CA ALA A 39 -1.49 3.26 -0.79
C ALA A 39 -0.35 2.81 0.14
N GLY A 40 -0.25 1.51 0.46
CA GLY A 40 0.87 0.96 1.22
C GLY A 40 2.22 1.21 0.52
N THR A 41 2.25 1.08 -0.81
CA THR A 41 3.43 1.45 -1.61
C THR A 41 3.67 2.96 -1.60
N LEU A 42 2.64 3.76 -1.99
CA LEU A 42 2.78 5.21 -2.15
C LEU A 42 3.13 5.95 -0.85
N PHE A 43 2.72 5.41 0.29
CA PHE A 43 3.03 5.99 1.60
C PHE A 43 4.33 5.37 2.18
N GLY A 44 4.56 4.08 1.93
CA GLY A 44 5.74 3.37 2.38
C GLY A 44 7.07 3.91 1.82
N VAL A 45 7.08 4.43 0.58
CA VAL A 45 8.30 5.03 0.01
C VAL A 45 8.81 6.22 0.84
N ASN A 46 7.91 6.93 1.57
CA ASN A 46 8.30 8.07 2.43
C ASN A 46 9.04 7.60 3.70
N TYR A 47 8.78 6.40 4.18
CA TYR A 47 9.56 5.80 5.27
C TYR A 47 11.01 5.53 4.81
N VAL A 48 11.20 4.95 3.63
CA VAL A 48 12.54 4.66 3.09
C VAL A 48 13.32 5.95 2.80
N SER A 49 12.64 7.00 2.32
CA SER A 49 13.24 8.33 2.09
C SER A 49 13.35 9.17 3.36
N LYS A 50 13.00 8.63 4.54
CA LYS A 50 13.04 9.32 5.84
C LYS A 50 12.30 10.67 5.86
N GLN A 51 11.15 10.72 5.21
CA GLN A 51 10.30 11.92 5.13
C GLN A 51 9.01 11.76 5.97
N PRO A 52 9.07 11.92 7.31
CA PRO A 52 7.90 11.81 8.16
C PRO A 52 6.83 12.84 7.77
N LYS A 53 5.58 12.49 7.99
CA LYS A 53 4.38 13.29 7.68
C LYS A 53 4.20 13.64 6.20
N ARG A 54 5.12 13.30 5.30
CA ARG A 54 5.00 13.66 3.90
C ARG A 54 3.74 13.05 3.27
N ALA A 55 3.44 11.78 3.57
CA ALA A 55 2.22 11.13 3.07
C ALA A 55 0.94 11.86 3.50
N LEU A 56 0.85 12.29 4.76
CA LEU A 56 -0.28 13.10 5.23
C LEU A 56 -0.29 14.48 4.54
N ARG A 57 0.84 15.16 4.55
CA ARG A 57 0.97 16.57 4.11
C ARG A 57 0.49 16.77 2.67
N TYR A 58 0.99 15.97 1.71
CA TYR A 58 0.56 16.18 0.33
C TYR A 58 -0.92 15.77 0.10
N ASN A 59 -1.44 14.78 0.82
CA ASN A 59 -2.86 14.45 0.74
C ASN A 59 -3.73 15.59 1.29
N VAL A 60 -3.44 16.09 2.49
CA VAL A 60 -4.20 17.19 3.12
C VAL A 60 -4.14 18.47 2.25
N ASN A 61 -2.96 18.79 1.71
CA ASN A 61 -2.78 20.02 0.93
C ASN A 61 -3.48 19.97 -0.44
N TYR A 62 -3.58 18.79 -1.06
CA TYR A 62 -4.00 18.72 -2.46
C TYR A 62 -5.28 17.94 -2.71
N ILE A 63 -5.83 17.17 -1.76
CA ILE A 63 -7.02 16.32 -1.99
C ILE A 63 -8.22 17.10 -2.49
N ASN A 64 -8.39 18.37 -2.11
CA ASN A 64 -9.45 19.27 -2.54
C ASN A 64 -9.07 20.11 -3.76
N ASP A 65 -7.85 20.02 -4.26
CA ASP A 65 -7.42 20.70 -5.48
C ASP A 65 -7.96 19.96 -6.71
N LYS A 66 -8.68 20.68 -7.57
CA LYS A 66 -9.24 20.13 -8.82
C LYS A 66 -8.17 19.59 -9.77
N ARG A 67 -6.93 20.04 -9.62
CA ARG A 67 -5.76 19.53 -10.38
C ARG A 67 -5.29 18.19 -9.87
N TYR A 68 -5.52 17.87 -8.58
CA TYR A 68 -5.15 16.59 -7.98
C TYR A 68 -6.11 15.48 -8.39
N MET A 69 -7.43 15.74 -8.26
CA MET A 69 -8.48 14.77 -8.56
C MET A 69 -9.75 15.46 -9.04
N SER A 70 -10.24 15.07 -10.23
CA SER A 70 -11.49 15.62 -10.77
C SER A 70 -12.17 14.71 -11.78
N LEU A 71 -13.51 14.82 -11.89
CA LEU A 71 -14.30 14.18 -12.96
C LEU A 71 -13.86 14.65 -14.35
N LYS A 72 -13.42 15.91 -14.49
CA LYS A 72 -12.86 16.43 -15.74
C LYS A 72 -11.61 15.69 -16.16
N SER A 73 -10.72 15.37 -15.21
CA SER A 73 -9.55 14.54 -15.46
C SER A 73 -9.96 13.16 -15.95
N TRP A 74 -10.92 12.52 -15.26
CA TRP A 74 -11.41 11.20 -15.63
C TRP A 74 -12.00 11.14 -17.04
N ILE A 75 -12.87 12.08 -17.39
CA ILE A 75 -13.47 12.15 -18.75
C ILE A 75 -12.39 12.38 -19.83
N LYS A 76 -11.39 13.22 -19.53
CA LYS A 76 -10.36 13.60 -20.52
C LYS A 76 -9.27 12.53 -20.67
N THR A 77 -8.90 11.82 -19.62
CA THR A 77 -7.68 10.99 -19.56
C THR A 77 -7.94 9.54 -19.11
N GLY A 78 -9.17 9.20 -18.71
CA GLY A 78 -9.47 7.92 -18.07
C GLY A 78 -9.01 7.84 -16.62
N ASN A 79 -8.35 8.87 -16.09
CA ASN A 79 -7.80 8.91 -14.73
C ASN A 79 -8.53 9.93 -13.86
N LEU A 80 -9.15 9.46 -12.78
CA LEU A 80 -9.78 10.33 -11.79
C LEU A 80 -8.72 11.13 -11.03
N ILE A 81 -7.61 10.48 -10.66
CA ILE A 81 -6.40 11.11 -10.11
C ILE A 81 -5.55 11.58 -11.28
N ASN A 82 -5.28 12.88 -11.34
CA ASN A 82 -4.53 13.45 -12.45
C ASN A 82 -3.06 13.04 -12.41
N LYS A 83 -2.61 12.40 -13.49
CA LYS A 83 -1.24 11.89 -13.65
C LYS A 83 -0.20 12.99 -13.44
N ASP A 84 -0.27 14.03 -14.26
CA ASP A 84 0.78 15.05 -14.35
C ASP A 84 0.89 15.86 -13.06
N PHE A 85 -0.24 16.16 -12.42
CA PHE A 85 -0.22 16.92 -11.17
C PHE A 85 0.23 16.04 -10.00
N THR A 86 -0.42 14.87 -9.80
CA THR A 86 -0.26 14.07 -8.58
C THR A 86 1.06 13.30 -8.55
N TYR A 87 1.45 12.72 -9.69
CA TYR A 87 2.63 11.84 -9.75
C TYR A 87 3.88 12.53 -10.28
N TYR A 88 3.73 13.72 -10.93
CA TYR A 88 4.90 14.45 -11.42
C TYR A 88 5.05 15.81 -10.76
N LYS A 89 4.03 16.69 -10.77
CA LYS A 89 4.20 18.03 -10.23
C LYS A 89 4.37 18.04 -8.71
N VAL A 90 3.56 17.28 -7.99
CA VAL A 90 3.66 17.22 -6.52
C VAL A 90 5.03 16.70 -6.07
N PRO A 91 5.48 15.48 -6.43
CA PRO A 91 6.75 14.95 -5.91
C PRO A 91 8.00 15.60 -6.47
N PHE A 92 7.94 16.27 -7.61
CA PHE A 92 9.10 16.90 -8.21
C PHE A 92 9.24 18.39 -7.89
N GLN A 93 8.14 19.08 -7.50
CA GLN A 93 8.14 20.54 -7.39
C GLN A 93 7.44 21.08 -6.14
N LEU A 94 6.31 20.51 -5.72
CA LEU A 94 5.44 21.12 -4.71
C LEU A 94 5.66 20.54 -3.31
N ASP A 95 5.86 19.23 -3.22
CA ASP A 95 6.23 18.50 -2.01
C ASP A 95 7.29 17.47 -2.40
N VAL A 96 8.51 17.97 -2.56
CA VAL A 96 9.62 17.26 -3.20
C VAL A 96 9.91 15.95 -2.45
N PHE A 97 9.96 14.85 -3.21
CA PHE A 97 10.36 13.56 -2.70
C PHE A 97 11.89 13.46 -2.63
N ASP A 98 12.42 12.99 -1.52
CA ASP A 98 13.86 12.77 -1.37
C ASP A 98 14.29 11.45 -2.02
N ASN A 99 14.49 11.54 -3.34
CA ASN A 99 14.90 10.41 -4.15
C ASN A 99 16.35 9.97 -3.85
N ILE A 100 17.18 10.87 -3.31
CA ILE A 100 18.58 10.57 -2.98
C ILE A 100 18.61 9.66 -1.76
N THR A 101 17.99 10.07 -0.65
CA THR A 101 17.91 9.25 0.57
C THR A 101 17.26 7.89 0.30
N PHE A 102 16.21 7.85 -0.55
CA PHE A 102 15.61 6.58 -0.94
C PHE A 102 16.62 5.64 -1.62
N LYS A 103 17.38 6.13 -2.60
CA LYS A 103 18.36 5.34 -3.36
C LYS A 103 19.55 4.88 -2.52
N GLU A 104 19.95 5.66 -1.53
CA GLU A 104 21.06 5.35 -0.61
C GLU A 104 20.64 4.41 0.52
N SER A 105 19.34 4.17 0.69
CA SER A 105 18.82 3.27 1.71
C SER A 105 19.28 1.82 1.48
N LYS A 106 19.59 1.15 2.57
CA LYS A 106 19.87 -0.31 2.57
C LYS A 106 18.59 -1.14 2.49
N THR A 107 17.43 -0.55 2.73
CA THR A 107 16.13 -1.22 2.65
C THR A 107 15.72 -1.42 1.20
N SER A 108 15.47 -2.66 0.79
CA SER A 108 14.88 -2.93 -0.53
C SER A 108 13.36 -2.71 -0.50
N PHE A 109 12.81 -2.07 -1.52
CA PHE A 109 11.41 -1.76 -1.60
C PHE A 109 10.77 -2.39 -2.84
N TYR A 110 9.58 -3.02 -2.65
CA TYR A 110 8.86 -3.70 -3.73
C TYR A 110 7.42 -3.18 -3.82
N ALA A 111 7.01 -2.83 -5.02
CA ALA A 111 5.63 -2.47 -5.36
C ALA A 111 4.89 -3.69 -5.90
N THR A 112 3.74 -4.02 -5.34
CA THR A 112 2.86 -5.06 -5.86
C THR A 112 1.96 -4.48 -6.94
N VAL A 113 1.92 -5.11 -8.09
CA VAL A 113 1.02 -4.77 -9.22
C VAL A 113 0.27 -6.01 -9.68
N THR A 114 -0.88 -5.84 -10.32
CA THR A 114 -1.62 -6.96 -10.94
C THR A 114 -1.39 -6.94 -12.44
N ASN A 115 -0.74 -7.97 -12.97
CA ASN A 115 -0.64 -8.17 -14.41
C ASN A 115 -2.03 -8.54 -14.95
N ILE A 116 -2.56 -7.75 -15.86
CA ILE A 116 -3.94 -7.94 -16.33
C ILE A 116 -4.10 -9.07 -17.34
N GLU A 117 -3.02 -9.54 -17.93
CA GLU A 117 -3.06 -10.60 -18.96
C GLU A 117 -3.22 -11.98 -18.31
N ASN A 118 -2.51 -12.24 -17.19
CA ASN A 118 -2.58 -13.51 -16.46
C ASN A 118 -3.33 -13.42 -15.12
N GLY A 119 -3.68 -12.20 -14.66
CA GLY A 119 -4.37 -11.97 -13.38
C GLY A 119 -3.48 -12.13 -12.15
N GLU A 120 -2.18 -12.30 -12.28
CA GLU A 120 -1.28 -12.59 -11.17
C GLU A 120 -0.66 -11.32 -10.58
N ALA A 121 -0.26 -11.41 -9.31
CA ALA A 121 0.52 -10.37 -8.64
C ALA A 121 1.99 -10.47 -9.06
N GLU A 122 2.56 -9.35 -9.48
CA GLU A 122 3.99 -9.19 -9.70
C GLU A 122 4.57 -8.19 -8.68
N PHE A 123 5.81 -8.45 -8.24
CA PHE A 123 6.51 -7.65 -7.23
C PHE A 123 7.70 -6.95 -7.89
N ILE A 124 7.52 -5.68 -8.23
CA ILE A 124 8.52 -4.90 -8.94
C ILE A 124 9.40 -4.17 -7.92
N LYS A 125 10.71 -4.41 -7.95
CA LYS A 125 11.67 -3.71 -7.09
C LYS A 125 11.76 -2.25 -7.50
N ILE A 126 11.57 -1.35 -6.54
CA ILE A 126 11.74 0.09 -6.73
C ILE A 126 13.16 0.46 -6.29
N THR A 127 13.96 0.91 -7.24
CA THR A 127 15.34 1.36 -7.02
C THR A 127 15.50 2.86 -7.21
N ASP A 128 14.63 3.47 -8.02
CA ASP A 128 14.59 4.91 -8.28
C ASP A 128 13.12 5.33 -8.50
N PRO A 129 12.43 5.83 -7.44
CA PRO A 129 11.04 6.27 -7.53
C PRO A 129 10.76 7.26 -8.66
N TYR A 130 11.69 8.18 -8.95
CA TYR A 130 11.51 9.15 -10.03
C TYR A 130 11.50 8.50 -11.41
N LYS A 131 12.36 7.52 -11.65
CA LYS A 131 12.40 6.78 -12.92
C LYS A 131 11.30 5.73 -13.04
N GLN A 132 10.82 5.21 -11.89
CA GLN A 132 9.80 4.17 -11.83
C GLN A 132 8.41 4.70 -11.43
N MET A 133 8.12 5.96 -11.77
CA MET A 133 6.85 6.60 -11.43
C MET A 133 5.64 5.86 -12.04
N GLU A 134 5.79 5.28 -13.23
CA GLU A 134 4.71 4.49 -13.84
C GLU A 134 4.44 3.20 -13.04
N THR A 135 5.44 2.58 -12.43
CA THR A 135 5.24 1.45 -11.50
C THR A 135 4.49 1.89 -10.24
N LEU A 136 4.84 3.06 -9.69
CA LEU A 136 4.12 3.64 -8.54
C LEU A 136 2.67 4.01 -8.89
N ARG A 137 2.40 4.40 -10.13
CA ARG A 137 1.03 4.59 -10.63
C ARG A 137 0.30 3.26 -10.78
N ALA A 138 0.96 2.26 -11.38
CA ALA A 138 0.38 0.94 -11.62
C ALA A 138 -0.12 0.26 -10.35
N THR A 139 0.70 0.28 -9.27
CA THR A 139 0.31 -0.33 -7.99
C THR A 139 -0.97 0.26 -7.39
N SER A 140 -1.36 1.49 -7.79
CA SER A 140 -2.54 2.21 -7.30
C SER A 140 -3.60 2.50 -8.39
N ALA A 141 -3.45 1.93 -9.58
CA ALA A 141 -4.38 2.09 -10.69
C ALA A 141 -5.67 1.29 -10.47
N LEU A 142 -6.65 1.93 -9.83
CA LEU A 142 -7.93 1.28 -9.49
C LEU A 142 -8.78 1.02 -10.74
N PRO A 143 -9.43 -0.15 -10.85
CA PRO A 143 -10.36 -0.45 -11.93
C PRO A 143 -11.43 0.64 -12.11
N PHE A 144 -11.81 0.91 -13.35
CA PHE A 144 -12.80 1.89 -13.82
C PHE A 144 -12.45 3.37 -13.68
N ILE A 145 -11.57 3.74 -12.76
CA ILE A 145 -11.24 5.14 -12.47
C ILE A 145 -9.78 5.48 -12.79
N SER A 146 -9.03 4.50 -13.29
CA SER A 146 -7.68 4.67 -13.81
C SER A 146 -7.54 3.95 -15.15
N GLU A 147 -6.69 4.46 -16.01
CA GLU A 147 -6.23 3.74 -17.20
C GLU A 147 -5.42 2.50 -16.82
N ILE A 148 -5.29 1.57 -17.76
CA ILE A 148 -4.33 0.47 -17.65
C ILE A 148 -2.93 1.05 -17.84
N ILE A 149 -2.01 0.75 -16.93
CA ILE A 149 -0.65 1.29 -16.95
C ILE A 149 0.27 0.26 -17.60
N GLU A 150 1.05 0.72 -18.57
CA GLU A 150 2.08 -0.09 -19.20
C GLU A 150 3.45 0.22 -18.55
N VAL A 151 4.15 -0.85 -18.14
CA VAL A 151 5.52 -0.79 -17.63
C VAL A 151 6.31 -1.91 -18.26
N ASP A 152 7.40 -1.59 -18.93
CA ASP A 152 8.29 -2.55 -19.58
C ASP A 152 7.56 -3.55 -20.51
N GLY A 153 6.59 -3.05 -21.29
CA GLY A 153 5.80 -3.81 -22.24
C GLY A 153 4.71 -4.71 -21.65
N LYS A 154 4.52 -4.69 -20.33
CA LYS A 154 3.45 -5.39 -19.63
C LYS A 154 2.39 -4.42 -19.12
N LYS A 155 1.16 -4.89 -19.01
CA LYS A 155 -0.02 -4.10 -18.61
C LYS A 155 -0.46 -4.40 -17.19
N TYR A 156 -0.64 -3.36 -16.40
CA TYR A 156 -0.93 -3.49 -14.97
C TYR A 156 -2.10 -2.65 -14.50
N LEU A 157 -2.71 -3.13 -13.43
CA LEU A 157 -3.63 -2.40 -12.54
C LEU A 157 -3.18 -2.58 -11.08
N ASP A 158 -3.95 -1.96 -10.15
CA ASP A 158 -3.71 -1.98 -8.69
C ASP A 158 -3.40 -3.38 -8.18
N GLY A 159 -2.27 -3.52 -7.48
CA GLY A 159 -1.79 -4.79 -6.95
C GLY A 159 -2.76 -5.47 -6.01
N GLY A 160 -3.62 -4.70 -5.33
CA GLY A 160 -4.64 -5.23 -4.44
C GLY A 160 -5.79 -5.96 -5.14
N ILE A 161 -5.78 -6.07 -6.47
CA ILE A 161 -6.70 -6.95 -7.20
C ILE A 161 -6.27 -8.40 -6.99
N ALA A 162 -5.01 -8.72 -7.29
CA ALA A 162 -4.46 -10.06 -7.19
C ALA A 162 -3.96 -10.38 -5.77
N ASN A 163 -3.35 -9.41 -5.07
CA ASN A 163 -2.81 -9.62 -3.73
C ASN A 163 -2.91 -8.33 -2.89
N SER A 164 -3.91 -8.26 -2.02
CA SER A 164 -4.14 -7.07 -1.17
C SER A 164 -3.20 -6.99 0.03
N ILE A 165 -2.64 -8.13 0.49
CA ILE A 165 -1.73 -8.24 1.64
C ILE A 165 -0.64 -9.26 1.27
N PRO A 166 0.47 -8.84 0.67
CA PRO A 166 1.44 -9.73 0.03
C PRO A 166 2.39 -10.43 1.01
N ILE A 167 1.85 -11.11 2.01
CA ILE A 167 2.63 -11.84 3.01
C ILE A 167 3.43 -13.01 2.41
N ASP A 168 2.90 -13.65 1.37
CA ASP A 168 3.53 -14.74 0.63
C ASP A 168 4.85 -14.34 -0.04
N PHE A 169 5.06 -13.05 -0.27
CA PHE A 169 6.34 -12.53 -0.74
C PHE A 169 7.50 -12.88 0.20
N PHE A 170 7.26 -12.85 1.51
CA PHE A 170 8.27 -13.15 2.51
C PHE A 170 8.29 -14.62 2.95
N GLU A 171 7.15 -15.31 2.94
CA GLU A 171 7.08 -16.72 3.35
C GLU A 171 7.92 -17.65 2.47
N LYS A 172 8.03 -17.33 1.17
CA LYS A 172 8.87 -18.08 0.22
C LYS A 172 10.37 -17.77 0.36
N LYS A 173 10.72 -16.90 1.30
CA LYS A 173 12.09 -16.44 1.53
C LYS A 173 12.41 -16.58 3.02
N ASN A 174 13.64 -16.85 3.35
CA ASN A 174 14.07 -17.03 4.75
C ASN A 174 14.21 -15.66 5.44
N TYR A 175 13.09 -15.13 5.98
CA TYR A 175 13.09 -13.97 6.87
C TYR A 175 12.99 -14.43 8.32
N ASP A 176 13.80 -13.78 9.19
CA ASP A 176 13.80 -14.07 10.61
C ASP A 176 12.54 -13.50 11.30
N LYS A 177 12.07 -12.34 10.82
CA LYS A 177 10.92 -11.62 11.35
C LYS A 177 10.09 -11.02 10.22
N ILE A 178 8.76 -11.05 10.38
CA ILE A 178 7.82 -10.44 9.42
C ILE A 178 6.87 -9.53 10.20
N ILE A 179 6.78 -8.28 9.78
CA ILE A 179 5.86 -7.29 10.31
C ILE A 179 4.78 -7.05 9.25
N VAL A 180 3.52 -6.99 9.66
CA VAL A 180 2.38 -6.75 8.77
C VAL A 180 1.59 -5.55 9.28
N ILE A 181 1.47 -4.49 8.47
CA ILE A 181 0.60 -3.35 8.79
C ILE A 181 -0.67 -3.46 7.96
N LEU A 182 -1.80 -3.63 8.65
CA LEU A 182 -3.14 -3.72 8.08
C LEU A 182 -3.86 -2.37 8.19
N THR A 183 -4.81 -2.13 7.28
CA THR A 183 -5.64 -0.92 7.24
C THR A 183 -7.10 -1.20 7.65
N ARG A 184 -7.34 -2.40 8.20
CA ARG A 184 -8.65 -2.88 8.64
C ARG A 184 -8.55 -3.56 10.01
N PRO A 185 -9.59 -3.45 10.84
CA PRO A 185 -9.64 -4.13 12.13
C PRO A 185 -9.75 -5.65 11.96
N ILE A 186 -9.49 -6.38 13.03
CA ILE A 186 -9.47 -7.84 13.05
C ILE A 186 -10.79 -8.49 12.60
N SER A 187 -11.92 -7.83 12.88
CA SER A 187 -13.26 -8.32 12.54
C SER A 187 -13.63 -8.19 11.07
N TYR A 188 -12.87 -7.39 10.30
CA TYR A 188 -13.24 -7.10 8.92
C TYR A 188 -13.07 -8.32 8.01
N ARG A 189 -14.11 -8.57 7.21
CA ARG A 189 -14.06 -9.50 6.08
C ARG A 189 -14.61 -8.82 4.84
N LYS A 190 -13.94 -9.01 3.71
CA LYS A 190 -14.36 -8.43 2.44
C LYS A 190 -15.59 -9.15 1.92
N LYS A 191 -16.59 -8.39 1.47
CA LYS A 191 -17.82 -8.93 0.85
C LYS A 191 -17.62 -9.14 -0.64
N LYS A 192 -18.36 -10.10 -1.20
CA LYS A 192 -18.42 -10.33 -2.65
C LYS A 192 -18.92 -9.06 -3.36
N SER A 193 -18.25 -8.67 -4.44
CA SER A 193 -18.70 -7.58 -5.32
C SER A 193 -19.47 -8.14 -6.51
N THR A 194 -20.33 -7.28 -7.13
CA THR A 194 -21.06 -7.66 -8.35
C THR A 194 -20.11 -7.77 -9.54
N SER A 195 -20.25 -8.84 -10.32
CA SER A 195 -19.31 -9.22 -11.38
C SER A 195 -19.63 -8.65 -12.77
N ILE A 196 -20.86 -8.22 -13.00
CA ILE A 196 -21.34 -7.83 -14.36
C ILE A 196 -20.50 -6.70 -14.96
N GLN A 197 -20.17 -5.69 -14.15
CA GLN A 197 -19.35 -4.56 -14.62
C GLN A 197 -17.93 -5.00 -15.00
N PHE A 198 -17.32 -5.91 -14.25
CA PHE A 198 -15.99 -6.41 -14.57
C PHE A 198 -15.97 -7.13 -15.92
N LYS A 199 -16.93 -8.02 -16.15
CA LYS A 199 -17.07 -8.76 -17.41
C LYS A 199 -17.29 -7.83 -18.62
N MET A 200 -18.05 -6.75 -18.44
CA MET A 200 -18.32 -5.80 -19.49
C MET A 200 -17.07 -4.96 -19.85
N PHE A 201 -16.39 -4.40 -18.85
CA PHE A 201 -15.26 -3.48 -19.08
C PHE A 201 -13.96 -4.22 -19.42
N TYR A 202 -13.74 -5.40 -18.83
CA TYR A 202 -12.47 -6.16 -18.95
C TYR A 202 -12.64 -7.48 -19.69
N LYS A 203 -13.61 -7.57 -20.63
CA LYS A 203 -13.88 -8.81 -21.41
C LYS A 203 -12.67 -9.37 -22.15
N LYS A 204 -11.72 -8.52 -22.50
CA LYS A 204 -10.45 -8.91 -23.16
C LYS A 204 -9.43 -9.56 -22.19
N TYR A 205 -9.68 -9.47 -20.89
CA TYR A 205 -8.77 -9.92 -19.83
C TYR A 205 -9.50 -10.87 -18.87
N PRO A 206 -9.80 -12.11 -19.27
CA PRO A 206 -10.61 -13.05 -18.49
C PRO A 206 -9.98 -13.38 -17.13
N HIS A 207 -8.66 -13.53 -17.04
CA HIS A 207 -7.95 -13.78 -15.79
C HIS A 207 -8.06 -12.61 -14.81
N LEU A 208 -7.99 -11.35 -15.30
CA LEU A 208 -8.26 -10.19 -14.47
C LEU A 208 -9.69 -10.19 -13.93
N VAL A 209 -10.68 -10.54 -14.77
CA VAL A 209 -12.09 -10.63 -14.35
C VAL A 209 -12.25 -11.67 -13.25
N GLU A 210 -11.67 -12.85 -13.41
CA GLU A 210 -11.67 -13.91 -12.40
C GLU A 210 -11.08 -13.43 -11.07
N LYS A 211 -9.94 -12.75 -11.09
CA LYS A 211 -9.32 -12.18 -9.89
C LYS A 211 -10.20 -11.12 -9.22
N LEU A 212 -10.81 -10.24 -9.99
CA LEU A 212 -11.75 -9.23 -9.47
C LEU A 212 -12.96 -9.87 -8.79
N GLU A 213 -13.51 -10.95 -9.35
CA GLU A 213 -14.65 -11.70 -8.80
C GLU A 213 -14.28 -12.46 -7.51
N ASN A 214 -13.08 -13.04 -7.44
CA ASN A 214 -12.62 -13.85 -6.32
C ASN A 214 -11.83 -13.06 -5.27
N ARG A 215 -11.52 -11.79 -5.51
CA ARG A 215 -10.75 -10.93 -4.61
C ARG A 215 -11.19 -10.98 -3.15
N TYR A 216 -12.49 -11.14 -2.89
CA TYR A 216 -13.00 -11.23 -1.52
C TYR A 216 -12.58 -12.52 -0.82
N LYS A 217 -12.52 -13.64 -1.55
CA LYS A 217 -12.05 -14.94 -1.03
C LYS A 217 -10.56 -14.84 -0.72
N ASP A 218 -9.75 -14.47 -1.71
CA ASP A 218 -8.30 -14.39 -1.58
C ASP A 218 -7.90 -13.48 -0.41
N TYR A 219 -8.60 -12.34 -0.25
CA TYR A 219 -8.39 -11.43 0.87
C TYR A 219 -8.70 -12.08 2.22
N ASN A 220 -9.87 -12.71 2.34
CA ASN A 220 -10.31 -13.29 3.60
C ASN A 220 -9.44 -14.48 3.99
N GLU A 221 -9.06 -15.33 3.06
CA GLU A 221 -8.13 -16.45 3.28
C GLU A 221 -6.76 -15.93 3.75
N THR A 222 -6.26 -14.86 3.13
CA THR A 222 -5.00 -14.22 3.58
C THR A 222 -5.11 -13.68 5.00
N VAL A 223 -6.25 -13.06 5.36
CA VAL A 223 -6.48 -12.57 6.74
C VAL A 223 -6.50 -13.72 7.74
N GLU A 224 -7.20 -14.84 7.45
CA GLU A 224 -7.20 -16.03 8.35
C GLU A 224 -5.78 -16.59 8.51
N LYS A 225 -5.02 -16.68 7.43
CA LYS A 225 -3.63 -17.12 7.46
C LYS A 225 -2.77 -16.21 8.35
N ILE A 226 -2.92 -14.89 8.23
CA ILE A 226 -2.18 -13.92 9.06
C ILE A 226 -2.54 -14.10 10.54
N LEU A 227 -3.83 -14.30 10.85
CA LEU A 227 -4.26 -14.54 12.23
C LEU A 227 -3.62 -15.81 12.82
N GLU A 228 -3.49 -16.85 12.02
CA GLU A 228 -2.84 -18.09 12.46
C GLU A 228 -1.32 -17.89 12.67
N LEU A 229 -0.65 -17.20 11.75
CA LEU A 229 0.77 -16.89 11.87
C LEU A 229 1.06 -15.96 13.07
N GLU A 230 0.16 -15.02 13.36
CA GLU A 230 0.24 -14.14 14.53
C GLU A 230 0.14 -14.95 15.84
N LYS A 231 -0.84 -15.87 15.95
CA LYS A 231 -0.99 -16.77 17.11
C LYS A 231 0.26 -17.64 17.33
N GLN A 232 0.93 -18.04 16.26
CA GLN A 232 2.16 -18.81 16.29
C GLN A 232 3.41 -17.94 16.60
N GLY A 233 3.27 -16.63 16.75
CA GLY A 233 4.40 -15.71 16.96
C GLY A 233 5.31 -15.54 15.73
N LYS A 234 4.89 -16.02 14.55
CA LYS A 234 5.68 -15.97 13.31
C LYS A 234 5.64 -14.61 12.64
N VAL A 235 4.59 -13.82 12.87
CA VAL A 235 4.43 -12.47 12.36
C VAL A 235 4.01 -11.53 13.48
N PHE A 236 4.41 -10.26 13.38
CA PHE A 236 3.93 -9.18 14.22
C PHE A 236 2.92 -8.34 13.44
N VAL A 237 1.68 -8.28 13.89
CA VAL A 237 0.60 -7.61 13.16
C VAL A 237 0.20 -6.30 13.84
N ILE A 238 0.20 -5.22 13.07
CA ILE A 238 -0.27 -3.90 13.49
C ILE A 238 -1.55 -3.61 12.71
N ARG A 239 -2.63 -3.36 13.43
CA ARG A 239 -3.94 -3.05 12.85
C ARG A 239 -4.63 -1.93 13.61
N PRO A 240 -5.56 -1.19 12.97
CA PRO A 240 -6.30 -0.14 13.65
C PRO A 240 -7.03 -0.67 14.88
N SER A 241 -6.90 0.03 16.01
CA SER A 241 -7.60 -0.28 17.26
C SER A 241 -9.09 0.04 17.19
N GLU A 242 -9.52 0.82 16.19
CA GLU A 242 -10.92 1.15 15.92
C GLU A 242 -11.21 1.11 14.40
N ASP A 243 -12.50 1.12 14.03
CA ASP A 243 -12.91 1.11 12.63
C ASP A 243 -12.55 2.42 11.89
N ILE A 244 -11.82 2.30 10.80
CA ILE A 244 -11.53 3.42 9.91
C ILE A 244 -12.68 3.62 8.92
N THR A 245 -13.51 4.62 9.16
CA THR A 245 -14.76 4.89 8.41
C THR A 245 -14.60 5.83 7.22
N VAL A 246 -13.37 6.03 6.71
CA VAL A 246 -13.12 6.89 5.55
C VAL A 246 -13.46 6.21 4.23
N LYS A 247 -13.94 6.99 3.27
CA LYS A 247 -14.14 6.56 1.88
C LYS A 247 -12.78 6.33 1.19
N ARG A 248 -12.77 5.55 0.09
CA ARG A 248 -11.53 5.34 -0.71
C ARG A 248 -10.90 6.66 -1.19
N LEU A 249 -11.73 7.60 -1.58
CA LEU A 249 -11.33 8.94 -2.04
C LEU A 249 -11.92 9.99 -1.09
N GLU A 250 -11.62 9.84 0.20
CA GLU A 250 -12.05 10.78 1.23
C GLU A 250 -11.42 12.16 0.99
N LYS A 251 -12.23 13.21 1.14
CA LYS A 251 -11.83 14.61 0.96
C LYS A 251 -11.89 15.43 2.24
N ASP A 252 -12.46 14.87 3.26
CA ASP A 252 -12.56 15.49 4.58
C ASP A 252 -11.20 15.46 5.27
N ILE A 253 -10.58 16.62 5.41
CA ILE A 253 -9.23 16.78 5.96
C ILE A 253 -9.18 16.34 7.43
N GLU A 254 -10.24 16.58 8.20
CA GLU A 254 -10.28 16.17 9.63
C GLU A 254 -10.27 14.65 9.74
N LYS A 255 -11.04 13.96 8.89
CA LYS A 255 -11.02 12.49 8.82
C LYS A 255 -9.68 11.94 8.38
N LEU A 256 -9.00 12.57 7.42
CA LEU A 256 -7.66 12.15 7.01
C LEU A 256 -6.65 12.31 8.14
N ASN A 257 -6.68 13.44 8.85
CA ASN A 257 -5.84 13.66 10.04
C ASN A 257 -6.16 12.65 11.15
N HIS A 258 -7.44 12.34 11.38
CA HIS A 258 -7.84 11.34 12.37
C HIS A 258 -7.25 9.96 12.06
N VAL A 259 -7.35 9.49 10.81
CA VAL A 259 -6.78 8.19 10.40
C VAL A 259 -5.27 8.14 10.61
N TYR A 260 -4.57 9.20 10.24
CA TYR A 260 -3.13 9.29 10.46
C TYR A 260 -2.78 9.28 11.96
N ASN A 261 -3.46 10.09 12.77
CA ASN A 261 -3.24 10.18 14.21
C ASN A 261 -3.57 8.86 14.93
N LEU A 262 -4.57 8.11 14.45
CA LEU A 262 -4.83 6.74 14.92
C LEU A 262 -3.61 5.84 14.67
N GLY A 263 -3.01 5.91 13.48
CA GLY A 263 -1.79 5.19 13.18
C GLY A 263 -0.62 5.56 14.09
N VAL A 264 -0.45 6.84 14.39
CA VAL A 264 0.57 7.32 15.36
C VAL A 264 0.28 6.81 16.77
N LYS A 265 -0.98 6.88 17.22
CA LYS A 265 -1.41 6.40 18.56
C LYS A 265 -1.13 4.91 18.71
N ASP A 266 -1.62 4.10 17.75
CA ASP A 266 -1.50 2.65 17.80
C ASP A 266 -0.04 2.21 17.63
N GLY A 267 0.72 2.88 16.75
CA GLY A 267 2.15 2.66 16.60
C GLY A 267 2.93 2.89 17.89
N LYS A 268 2.65 3.99 18.61
CA LYS A 268 3.28 4.28 19.92
C LYS A 268 2.89 3.26 20.98
N HIS A 269 1.67 2.76 20.93
CA HIS A 269 1.20 1.77 21.90
C HIS A 269 1.95 0.43 21.78
N ILE A 270 2.32 0.03 20.56
CA ILE A 270 2.92 -1.30 20.32
C ILE A 270 4.46 -1.25 20.17
N ILE A 271 5.08 -0.09 20.20
CA ILE A 271 6.48 0.07 19.78
C ILE A 271 7.47 -0.76 20.60
N GLU A 272 7.27 -0.84 21.91
CA GLU A 272 8.15 -1.62 22.79
C GLU A 272 8.00 -3.14 22.53
N ASN A 273 6.76 -3.62 22.36
CA ASN A 273 6.50 -5.02 21.99
C ASN A 273 7.11 -5.36 20.62
N LEU A 274 7.08 -4.41 19.69
CA LEU A 274 7.70 -4.58 18.38
C LEU A 274 9.24 -4.68 18.49
N LYS A 275 9.87 -3.82 19.29
CA LYS A 275 11.31 -3.88 19.56
C LYS A 275 11.71 -5.23 20.19
N GLU A 276 10.94 -5.71 21.15
CA GLU A 276 11.12 -7.02 21.75
C GLU A 276 11.00 -8.14 20.71
N TYR A 277 9.90 -8.12 19.89
CA TYR A 277 9.72 -9.09 18.81
C TYR A 277 10.90 -9.13 17.84
N ILE A 278 11.40 -7.96 17.41
CA ILE A 278 12.54 -7.87 16.49
C ILE A 278 13.82 -8.38 17.16
N SER A 279 14.06 -8.03 18.44
CA SER A 279 15.31 -8.41 19.14
C SER A 279 15.36 -9.88 19.56
N TYR A 280 14.23 -10.54 19.69
CA TYR A 280 14.13 -11.93 20.12
C TYR A 280 14.76 -12.89 19.09
N LYS A 281 15.84 -13.55 19.48
CA LYS A 281 16.62 -14.47 18.61
C LYS A 281 16.14 -15.92 18.66
N GLY A 282 14.95 -16.24 19.15
CA GLY A 282 14.49 -17.61 19.26
C GLY A 282 15.50 -18.55 19.93
N GLU A 283 15.09 -19.42 20.78
CA GLU A 283 15.95 -20.55 21.20
C GLU A 283 16.15 -21.45 19.96
N LYS A 284 17.42 -21.68 19.59
CA LYS A 284 17.80 -22.60 18.51
C LYS A 284 17.59 -24.02 18.92
#